data_e8c1a478b845afa2fef38e8c9ad7c7e4
#
_entry.id   e8c1a478b845afa2fef38e8c9ad7c7e4
#
_cell.length_a   1.000
_cell.length_b   1.000
_cell.length_c   1.000
_cell.angle_alpha   90.00
_cell.angle_beta   90.00
_cell.angle_gamma   90.00
#
_symmetry.space_group_name_H-M   'P 1'
#
loop_
_entity.id
_entity.type
_entity.pdbx_description
1 polymer ?
#
loop_
_entity_poly.entity_id
_entity_poly.type
_entity_poly.pdbx_seq_one_letter_code
_entity_poly.pdbx_strand_id
1 'polypeptide(L)'
;GYGPRVPNTPLSFPFVHHTLPWSKTAKSYIEKPQLPYKRLPGTTEIKRNDPIVFNFPAGDTVSEVYQSNVTYYQLCRYFGKDKVMSDKKQFGNIITRPVDKRENYVKRLIAMPGDTLQIIDGIVYINGEIGEQPAEMQHNYIVKITSNGINPSILQKYNITEGYRTAHADELIFNMTADIAEEFRKLPFVTSVTRRIAAPGTEVSEDI
;
A
#
# COMPACT_ATOMS: atom_id res chain seq x y z
N GLY A 1 7.88 -7.70 21.97
CA GLY A 1 7.55 -7.78 20.54
C GLY A 1 7.18 -9.19 20.10
N TYR A 2 6.60 -9.30 18.92
CA TYR A 2 6.30 -10.60 18.31
C TYR A 2 7.35 -10.94 17.27
N GLY A 3 7.96 -12.10 17.41
CA GLY A 3 8.93 -12.62 16.45
C GLY A 3 8.30 -13.15 15.16
N PRO A 4 9.10 -13.79 14.31
CA PRO A 4 8.65 -14.36 13.05
C PRO A 4 7.57 -15.43 13.27
N ARG A 5 6.69 -15.53 12.28
CA ARG A 5 5.64 -16.54 12.27
C ARG A 5 6.20 -17.91 11.90
N VAL A 6 5.79 -18.95 12.61
CA VAL A 6 6.03 -20.32 12.21
C VAL A 6 5.08 -20.66 11.05
N PRO A 7 5.58 -21.21 9.93
CA PRO A 7 4.73 -21.64 8.83
C PRO A 7 3.67 -22.65 9.31
N ASN A 8 2.42 -22.39 9.00
CA ASN A 8 1.35 -23.33 9.33
C ASN A 8 0.97 -24.28 8.17
N THR A 9 1.54 -24.09 6.98
CA THR A 9 1.53 -25.08 5.87
C THR A 9 2.94 -25.63 5.64
N PRO A 10 3.38 -26.65 6.42
CA PRO A 10 4.77 -27.12 6.40
C PRO A 10 5.17 -27.78 5.08
N LEU A 11 4.19 -28.34 4.34
CA LEU A 11 4.41 -28.97 3.05
C LEU A 11 4.16 -27.96 1.94
N SER A 12 5.18 -27.15 1.61
CA SER A 12 5.13 -26.12 0.58
C SER A 12 6.31 -26.28 -0.38
N PHE A 13 6.08 -25.99 -1.65
CA PHE A 13 7.17 -25.93 -2.64
C PHE A 13 8.05 -24.72 -2.31
N PRO A 14 9.41 -24.90 -2.26
CA PRO A 14 10.31 -23.83 -1.85
C PRO A 14 10.27 -22.66 -2.84
N PHE A 15 10.43 -21.45 -2.29
CA PHE A 15 10.49 -20.19 -3.03
C PHE A 15 9.24 -19.80 -3.83
N VAL A 16 8.15 -20.54 -3.70
CA VAL A 16 6.88 -20.26 -4.37
C VAL A 16 5.77 -20.05 -3.34
N HIS A 17 5.04 -18.96 -3.48
CA HIS A 17 4.09 -18.53 -2.43
C HIS A 17 2.69 -19.11 -2.62
N HIS A 18 2.11 -19.02 -3.80
CA HIS A 18 0.71 -19.38 -4.05
C HIS A 18 0.52 -20.57 -5.00
N THR A 19 0.94 -20.42 -6.25
CA THR A 19 0.77 -21.42 -7.31
C THR A 19 2.11 -21.87 -7.86
N LEU A 20 2.17 -23.09 -8.38
CA LEU A 20 3.38 -23.59 -9.02
C LEU A 20 3.75 -22.76 -10.25
N PRO A 21 5.04 -22.55 -10.56
CA PRO A 21 5.48 -21.67 -11.65
C PRO A 21 4.93 -22.04 -13.04
N TRP A 22 4.61 -23.31 -13.23
CA TRP A 22 4.08 -23.87 -14.49
C TRP A 22 2.57 -24.00 -14.49
N SER A 23 1.86 -23.55 -13.46
CA SER A 23 0.40 -23.65 -13.34
C SER A 23 -0.20 -22.37 -12.75
N LYS A 24 -1.31 -21.94 -13.33
CA LYS A 24 -2.10 -20.81 -12.79
C LYS A 24 -3.03 -21.18 -11.64
N THR A 25 -3.31 -22.48 -11.47
CA THR A 25 -4.32 -22.95 -10.51
C THR A 25 -3.79 -23.95 -9.49
N ALA A 26 -2.75 -24.74 -9.83
CA ALA A 26 -2.19 -25.71 -8.91
C ALA A 26 -1.46 -25.01 -7.75
N LYS A 27 -1.93 -25.26 -6.53
CA LYS A 27 -1.33 -24.68 -5.32
C LYS A 27 0.11 -25.18 -5.12
N SER A 28 0.98 -24.30 -4.66
CA SER A 28 2.37 -24.61 -4.31
C SER A 28 2.51 -25.22 -2.92
N TYR A 29 1.41 -25.48 -2.24
CA TYR A 29 1.38 -26.01 -0.87
C TYR A 29 0.21 -26.97 -0.68
N ILE A 30 0.37 -27.85 0.30
CA ILE A 30 -0.68 -28.78 0.73
C ILE A 30 -1.39 -28.19 1.95
N GLU A 31 -2.72 -28.15 1.92
CA GLU A 31 -3.53 -27.53 2.99
C GLU A 31 -3.64 -28.41 4.23
N LYS A 32 -3.37 -29.69 4.13
CA LYS A 32 -3.41 -30.63 5.25
C LYS A 32 -2.15 -31.50 5.28
N PRO A 33 -1.47 -31.66 6.43
CA PRO A 33 -1.82 -31.09 7.73
C PRO A 33 -1.51 -29.59 7.80
N GLN A 34 -2.33 -28.84 8.55
CA GLN A 34 -2.00 -27.48 8.98
C GLN A 34 -1.55 -27.50 10.44
N LEU A 35 -0.45 -26.80 10.71
CA LEU A 35 0.00 -26.55 12.08
C LEU A 35 -0.79 -25.38 12.68
N PRO A 36 -0.99 -25.34 14.00
CA PRO A 36 -1.63 -24.20 14.64
C PRO A 36 -0.80 -22.93 14.44
N TYR A 37 -1.49 -21.79 14.35
CA TYR A 37 -0.82 -20.50 14.26
C TYR A 37 0.06 -20.23 15.48
N LYS A 38 1.34 -19.99 15.25
CA LYS A 38 2.32 -19.70 16.29
C LYS A 38 3.31 -18.63 15.80
N ARG A 39 3.67 -17.72 16.70
CA ARG A 39 4.80 -16.81 16.53
C ARG A 39 5.88 -17.14 17.55
N LEU A 40 7.12 -16.96 17.14
CA LEU A 40 8.25 -17.01 18.06
C LEU A 40 8.25 -15.76 18.95
N PRO A 41 8.85 -15.79 20.13
CA PRO A 41 9.06 -14.60 20.94
C PRO A 41 9.84 -13.54 20.15
N GLY A 42 9.48 -12.28 20.32
CA GLY A 42 10.24 -11.17 19.77
C GLY A 42 11.46 -10.87 20.65
N THR A 43 12.53 -10.42 20.02
CA THR A 43 13.77 -10.05 20.70
C THR A 43 13.82 -8.58 21.10
N THR A 44 12.96 -7.75 20.52
CA THR A 44 12.92 -6.30 20.75
C THR A 44 11.50 -5.82 21.00
N GLU A 45 11.36 -4.70 21.66
CA GLU A 45 10.10 -3.98 21.77
C GLU A 45 9.81 -3.21 20.49
N ILE A 46 8.56 -3.18 20.09
CA ILE A 46 8.10 -2.41 18.93
C ILE A 46 7.94 -0.96 19.37
N LYS A 47 8.48 -0.03 18.57
CA LYS A 47 8.42 1.41 18.79
C LYS A 47 7.67 2.11 17.64
N ARG A 48 7.24 3.34 17.88
CA ARG A 48 6.74 4.20 16.78
C ARG A 48 7.81 4.35 15.72
N ASN A 49 7.39 4.47 14.49
CA ASN A 49 8.22 4.55 13.28
C ASN A 49 8.98 3.26 12.89
N ASP A 50 8.89 2.18 13.66
CA ASP A 50 9.44 0.89 13.23
C ASP A 50 8.72 0.37 11.98
N PRO A 51 9.45 -0.22 11.01
CA PRO A 51 8.84 -0.96 9.93
C PRO A 51 8.27 -2.28 10.46
N ILE A 52 6.97 -2.44 10.37
CA ILE A 52 6.28 -3.66 10.79
C ILE A 52 5.80 -4.47 9.60
N VAL A 53 5.93 -5.79 9.71
CA VAL A 53 5.41 -6.75 8.73
C VAL A 53 4.12 -7.37 9.27
N PHE A 54 3.05 -7.28 8.50
CA PHE A 54 1.76 -7.85 8.87
C PHE A 54 1.03 -8.44 7.65
N ASN A 55 0.08 -9.33 7.90
CA ASN A 55 -0.77 -9.81 6.83
C ASN A 55 -1.79 -8.73 6.45
N PHE A 56 -1.99 -8.54 5.15
CA PHE A 56 -3.02 -7.62 4.67
C PHE A 56 -4.41 -8.11 5.14
N PRO A 57 -5.19 -7.29 5.86
CA PRO A 57 -6.44 -7.72 6.48
C PRO A 57 -7.45 -8.30 5.50
N ALA A 58 -7.57 -7.71 4.30
CA ALA A 58 -8.48 -8.17 3.26
C ALA A 58 -7.89 -9.26 2.34
N GLY A 59 -6.71 -9.78 2.63
CA GLY A 59 -6.00 -10.79 1.83
C GLY A 59 -6.25 -12.23 2.27
N ASP A 60 -7.19 -12.47 3.18
CA ASP A 60 -7.54 -13.80 3.68
C ASP A 60 -8.39 -14.60 2.68
N THR A 61 -9.26 -13.92 1.95
CA THR A 61 -10.16 -14.48 0.97
C THR A 61 -9.90 -13.84 -0.40
N VAL A 62 -9.75 -14.65 -1.43
CA VAL A 62 -9.44 -14.19 -2.78
C VAL A 62 -10.23 -14.96 -3.83
N SER A 63 -10.48 -14.31 -4.97
CA SER A 63 -10.94 -14.94 -6.19
C SER A 63 -9.77 -15.63 -6.90
N GLU A 64 -9.98 -16.82 -7.45
CA GLU A 64 -8.93 -17.50 -8.22
C GLU A 64 -8.51 -16.73 -9.47
N VAL A 65 -9.38 -15.90 -10.03
CA VAL A 65 -9.10 -15.11 -11.23
C VAL A 65 -8.36 -13.82 -10.88
N TYR A 66 -8.88 -13.07 -9.91
CA TYR A 66 -8.34 -11.75 -9.56
C TYR A 66 -7.18 -11.83 -8.57
N GLN A 67 -7.05 -12.96 -7.84
CA GLN A 67 -5.99 -13.15 -6.84
C GLN A 67 -5.95 -11.99 -5.83
N SER A 68 -4.78 -11.46 -5.54
CA SER A 68 -4.60 -10.33 -4.62
C SER A 68 -4.73 -8.95 -5.29
N ASN A 69 -4.93 -8.90 -6.62
CA ASN A 69 -5.01 -7.63 -7.35
C ASN A 69 -6.28 -6.85 -7.01
N VAL A 70 -7.37 -7.56 -6.79
CA VAL A 70 -8.63 -6.99 -6.30
C VAL A 70 -9.14 -7.86 -5.17
N THR A 71 -9.37 -7.28 -4.01
CA THR A 71 -9.81 -8.04 -2.84
C THR A 71 -11.22 -8.61 -3.03
N TYR A 72 -11.51 -9.74 -2.40
CA TYR A 72 -12.87 -10.31 -2.40
C TYR A 72 -13.93 -9.30 -1.93
N TYR A 73 -13.58 -8.50 -0.94
CA TYR A 73 -14.49 -7.49 -0.38
C TYR A 73 -14.78 -6.36 -1.38
N GLN A 74 -13.79 -5.92 -2.16
CA GLN A 74 -13.99 -4.97 -3.27
C GLN A 74 -14.85 -5.57 -4.38
N LEU A 75 -14.58 -6.82 -4.78
CA LEU A 75 -15.41 -7.51 -5.77
C LEU A 75 -16.87 -7.59 -5.33
N CYS A 76 -17.12 -7.94 -4.05
CA CYS A 76 -18.47 -7.97 -3.50
C CYS A 76 -19.13 -6.59 -3.48
N ARG A 77 -18.37 -5.53 -3.26
CA ARG A 77 -18.88 -4.15 -3.28
C ARG A 77 -19.27 -3.71 -4.70
N TYR A 78 -18.44 -4.01 -5.69
CA TYR A 78 -18.70 -3.63 -7.09
C TYR A 78 -19.76 -4.48 -7.78
N PHE A 79 -19.78 -5.78 -7.53
CA PHE A 79 -20.60 -6.73 -8.30
C PHE A 79 -21.74 -7.36 -7.49
N GLY A 80 -21.74 -7.20 -6.18
CA GLY A 80 -22.64 -7.92 -5.27
C GLY A 80 -22.11 -9.29 -4.90
N LYS A 81 -22.31 -9.69 -3.63
CA LYS A 81 -21.83 -10.97 -3.08
C LYS A 81 -22.36 -12.17 -3.85
N ASP A 82 -23.64 -12.17 -4.17
CA ASP A 82 -24.29 -13.31 -4.83
C ASP A 82 -23.71 -13.56 -6.22
N LYS A 83 -23.46 -12.50 -6.99
CA LYS A 83 -22.81 -12.60 -8.29
C LYS A 83 -21.39 -13.12 -8.18
N VAL A 84 -20.60 -12.58 -7.24
CA VAL A 84 -19.21 -13.02 -7.02
C VAL A 84 -19.12 -14.49 -6.63
N MET A 85 -20.09 -15.00 -5.88
CA MET A 85 -20.13 -16.40 -5.45
C MET A 85 -20.66 -17.35 -6.53
N SER A 86 -21.57 -16.90 -7.41
CA SER A 86 -22.24 -17.73 -8.40
C SER A 86 -21.54 -17.76 -9.75
N ASP A 87 -20.99 -16.64 -10.21
CA ASP A 87 -20.37 -16.53 -11.55
C ASP A 87 -18.89 -16.99 -11.52
N LYS A 88 -18.72 -18.31 -11.51
CA LYS A 88 -17.39 -18.92 -11.52
C LYS A 88 -16.60 -18.68 -12.80
N LYS A 89 -17.27 -18.31 -13.90
CA LYS A 89 -16.61 -18.00 -15.16
C LYS A 89 -15.85 -16.68 -15.06
N GLN A 90 -16.43 -15.69 -14.40
CA GLN A 90 -15.82 -14.37 -14.21
C GLN A 90 -14.86 -14.35 -13.02
N PHE A 91 -15.21 -14.99 -11.91
CA PHE A 91 -14.46 -14.85 -10.64
C PHE A 91 -13.66 -16.10 -10.23
N GLY A 92 -13.88 -17.25 -10.87
CA GLY A 92 -13.33 -18.53 -10.44
C GLY A 92 -13.94 -19.00 -9.11
N ASN A 93 -13.24 -19.86 -8.39
CA ASN A 93 -13.61 -20.20 -7.04
C ASN A 93 -13.15 -19.12 -6.07
N ILE A 94 -13.93 -18.91 -5.02
CA ILE A 94 -13.52 -18.07 -3.90
C ILE A 94 -12.82 -18.97 -2.88
N ILE A 95 -11.56 -18.66 -2.60
CA ILE A 95 -10.69 -19.47 -1.75
C ILE A 95 -10.20 -18.66 -0.56
N THR A 96 -10.10 -19.32 0.59
CA THR A 96 -9.48 -18.75 1.80
C THR A 96 -8.05 -19.26 1.91
N ARG A 97 -7.10 -18.36 2.12
CA ARG A 97 -5.69 -18.71 2.25
C ARG A 97 -5.30 -18.96 3.69
N PRO A 98 -4.49 -19.99 3.95
CA PRO A 98 -3.80 -20.15 5.24
C PRO A 98 -3.02 -18.89 5.60
N VAL A 99 -2.83 -18.64 6.91
CA VAL A 99 -2.22 -17.37 7.39
C VAL A 99 -0.83 -17.12 6.80
N ASP A 100 -0.02 -18.15 6.62
CA ASP A 100 1.32 -18.05 6.03
C ASP A 100 1.32 -17.92 4.50
N LYS A 101 0.16 -18.03 3.87
CA LYS A 101 -0.04 -17.82 2.43
C LYS A 101 -0.78 -16.53 2.11
N ARG A 102 -1.09 -15.70 3.11
CA ARG A 102 -1.66 -14.37 2.91
C ARG A 102 -0.58 -13.38 2.55
N GLU A 103 -0.95 -12.35 1.78
CA GLU A 103 -0.03 -11.27 1.43
C GLU A 103 0.53 -10.58 2.69
N ASN A 104 1.82 -10.30 2.67
CA ASN A 104 2.49 -9.55 3.72
C ASN A 104 2.75 -8.13 3.24
N TYR A 105 2.38 -7.17 4.07
CA TYR A 105 2.71 -5.77 3.86
C TYR A 105 3.74 -5.31 4.87
N VAL A 106 4.60 -4.39 4.44
CA VAL A 106 5.52 -3.66 5.32
C VAL A 106 5.06 -2.22 5.37
N LYS A 107 4.75 -1.74 6.54
CA LYS A 107 4.38 -0.34 6.77
C LYS A 107 5.05 0.16 8.04
N ARG A 108 5.28 1.46 8.09
CA ARG A 108 5.79 2.13 9.29
C ARG A 108 4.68 2.22 10.33
N LEU A 109 5.00 1.88 11.58
CA LEU A 109 4.05 1.97 12.70
C LEU A 109 3.95 3.42 13.17
N ILE A 110 2.87 4.09 12.84
CA ILE A 110 2.69 5.51 13.17
C ILE A 110 2.20 5.70 14.59
N ALA A 111 1.27 4.88 15.06
CA ALA A 111 0.68 5.00 16.39
C ALA A 111 0.68 3.65 17.12
N MET A 112 0.81 3.69 18.44
CA MET A 112 0.76 2.54 19.32
C MET A 112 -0.66 2.32 19.85
N PRO A 113 -1.00 1.13 20.37
CA PRO A 113 -2.25 0.91 21.06
C PRO A 113 -2.44 1.91 22.22
N GLY A 114 -3.59 2.59 22.24
CA GLY A 114 -3.91 3.63 23.21
C GLY A 114 -3.57 5.06 22.76
N ASP A 115 -2.84 5.24 21.65
CA ASP A 115 -2.62 6.56 21.08
C ASP A 115 -3.88 7.09 20.37
N THR A 116 -4.05 8.40 20.44
CA THR A 116 -5.00 9.14 19.61
C THR A 116 -4.25 9.64 18.37
N LEU A 117 -4.65 9.17 17.19
CA LEU A 117 -4.08 9.59 15.90
C LEU A 117 -4.99 10.60 15.23
N GLN A 118 -4.42 11.72 14.77
CA GLN A 118 -5.11 12.72 13.97
C GLN A 118 -4.22 13.18 12.83
N ILE A 119 -4.81 13.44 11.66
CA ILE A 119 -4.09 14.00 10.52
C ILE A 119 -4.76 15.33 10.16
N ILE A 120 -4.01 16.41 10.29
CA ILE A 120 -4.46 17.78 9.96
C ILE A 120 -3.55 18.30 8.86
N ASP A 121 -4.12 18.69 7.74
CA ASP A 121 -3.40 19.19 6.56
C ASP A 121 -2.22 18.29 6.14
N GLY A 122 -2.40 16.95 6.28
CA GLY A 122 -1.40 15.95 5.96
C GLY A 122 -0.24 15.86 6.98
N ILE A 123 -0.33 16.52 8.12
CA ILE A 123 0.59 16.41 9.26
C ILE A 123 -0.02 15.44 10.28
N VAL A 124 0.79 14.47 10.71
CA VAL A 124 0.38 13.48 11.70
C VAL A 124 0.54 14.05 13.10
N TYR A 125 -0.52 13.98 13.89
CA TYR A 125 -0.55 14.31 15.31
C TYR A 125 -0.79 13.03 16.12
N ILE A 126 0.00 12.83 17.15
CA ILE A 126 -0.15 11.72 18.10
C ILE A 126 -0.37 12.31 19.50
N ASN A 127 -1.50 11.98 20.12
CA ASN A 127 -1.91 12.49 21.43
C ASN A 127 -1.94 14.03 21.51
N GLY A 128 -2.28 14.68 20.39
CA GLY A 128 -2.36 16.15 20.29
C GLY A 128 -1.05 16.84 19.95
N GLU A 129 0.08 16.14 19.87
CA GLU A 129 1.38 16.67 19.48
C GLU A 129 1.77 16.25 18.07
N ILE A 130 2.58 17.06 17.38
CA ILE A 130 3.11 16.70 16.05
C ILE A 130 3.98 15.45 16.20
N GLY A 131 3.60 14.39 15.50
CA GLY A 131 4.40 13.18 15.43
C GLY A 131 5.74 13.39 14.73
N GLU A 132 6.71 12.54 15.03
CA GLU A 132 8.00 12.55 14.34
C GLU A 132 7.79 12.37 12.82
N GLN A 133 8.34 13.31 12.05
CA GLN A 133 8.29 13.27 10.58
C GLN A 133 9.59 12.63 10.07
N PRO A 134 9.54 11.52 9.32
CA PRO A 134 10.73 10.97 8.66
C PRO A 134 11.38 12.02 7.74
N ALA A 135 12.71 12.12 7.75
CA ALA A 135 13.45 13.11 6.96
C ALA A 135 13.14 13.03 5.46
N GLU A 136 12.98 11.81 4.93
CA GLU A 136 12.67 11.55 3.53
C GLU A 136 11.16 11.40 3.26
N MET A 137 10.31 12.00 4.10
CA MET A 137 8.87 11.94 3.93
C MET A 137 8.44 12.68 2.67
N GLN A 138 7.75 11.98 1.78
CA GLN A 138 7.28 12.53 0.52
C GLN A 138 5.78 12.83 0.58
N HIS A 139 5.39 13.86 -0.17
CA HIS A 139 4.00 14.25 -0.37
C HIS A 139 3.73 14.49 -1.85
N ASN A 140 2.48 14.41 -2.22
CA ASN A 140 2.05 14.83 -3.55
C ASN A 140 2.00 16.36 -3.62
N TYR A 141 2.69 16.92 -4.62
CA TYR A 141 2.66 18.35 -4.92
C TYR A 141 2.08 18.58 -6.30
N ILE A 142 1.22 19.59 -6.39
CA ILE A 142 0.70 20.12 -7.65
C ILE A 142 1.73 21.14 -8.15
N VAL A 143 2.31 20.89 -9.31
CA VAL A 143 3.30 21.75 -9.98
C VAL A 143 2.67 22.31 -11.22
N LYS A 144 2.53 23.65 -11.29
CA LYS A 144 2.11 24.34 -12.51
C LYS A 144 3.32 24.84 -13.28
N ILE A 145 3.28 24.64 -14.59
CA ILE A 145 4.39 24.93 -15.50
C ILE A 145 3.94 25.78 -16.69
N THR A 146 4.84 26.59 -17.23
CA THR A 146 4.59 27.40 -18.41
C THR A 146 4.82 26.66 -19.74
N SER A 147 5.41 25.47 -19.71
CA SER A 147 5.77 24.63 -20.85
C SER A 147 4.87 23.40 -20.96
N ASN A 148 4.86 22.75 -22.12
CA ASN A 148 4.06 21.52 -22.33
C ASN A 148 4.62 20.27 -21.65
N GLY A 149 5.60 20.41 -20.75
CA GLY A 149 6.17 19.29 -19.99
C GLY A 149 7.48 19.66 -19.31
N ILE A 150 8.01 18.73 -18.53
CA ILE A 150 9.30 18.85 -17.85
C ILE A 150 10.27 17.89 -18.53
N ASN A 151 11.50 18.36 -18.77
CA ASN A 151 12.55 17.51 -19.30
C ASN A 151 12.82 16.34 -18.35
N PRO A 152 12.79 15.07 -18.83
CA PRO A 152 13.04 13.90 -18.00
C PRO A 152 14.36 13.94 -17.22
N SER A 153 15.39 14.61 -17.73
CA SER A 153 16.66 14.77 -17.03
C SER A 153 16.55 15.59 -15.74
N ILE A 154 15.56 16.50 -15.65
CA ILE A 154 15.28 17.26 -14.43
C ILE A 154 14.65 16.34 -13.39
N LEU A 155 13.67 15.53 -13.78
CA LEU A 155 13.05 14.55 -12.89
C LEU A 155 14.09 13.55 -12.37
N GLN A 156 14.97 13.09 -13.23
CA GLN A 156 16.07 12.20 -12.85
C GLN A 156 17.06 12.88 -11.90
N LYS A 157 17.43 14.15 -12.13
CA LYS A 157 18.29 14.94 -11.23
C LYS A 157 17.75 15.00 -9.80
N TYR A 158 16.44 15.17 -9.66
CA TYR A 158 15.77 15.27 -8.36
C TYR A 158 15.22 13.91 -7.85
N ASN A 159 15.58 12.80 -8.54
CA ASN A 159 15.12 11.45 -8.20
C ASN A 159 13.59 11.33 -8.05
N ILE A 160 12.86 12.07 -8.90
CA ILE A 160 11.40 11.98 -8.95
C ILE A 160 11.03 10.84 -9.90
N THR A 161 10.52 9.75 -9.32
CA THR A 161 10.17 8.53 -10.06
C THR A 161 8.67 8.42 -10.29
N GLU A 162 7.86 9.12 -9.52
CA GLU A 162 6.40 9.06 -9.58
C GLU A 162 5.80 10.43 -9.90
N GLY A 163 4.94 10.44 -10.88
CA GLY A 163 4.20 11.64 -11.24
C GLY A 163 3.21 11.37 -12.37
N TYR A 164 2.18 12.18 -12.42
CA TYR A 164 1.19 12.11 -13.48
C TYR A 164 0.64 13.49 -13.83
N ARG A 165 0.14 13.60 -15.05
CA ARG A 165 -0.51 14.83 -15.54
C ARG A 165 -1.98 14.85 -15.10
N THR A 166 -2.45 16.00 -14.69
CA THR A 166 -3.89 16.22 -14.41
C THR A 166 -4.67 16.42 -15.71
N ALA A 167 -5.96 16.70 -15.58
CA ALA A 167 -6.78 17.10 -16.73
C ALA A 167 -6.36 18.46 -17.32
N HIS A 168 -5.60 19.26 -16.58
CA HIS A 168 -5.03 20.54 -17.03
C HIS A 168 -3.65 20.34 -17.64
N ALA A 169 -3.44 20.87 -18.84
CA ALA A 169 -2.20 20.63 -19.61
C ALA A 169 -0.95 21.22 -18.94
N ASP A 170 -1.10 22.25 -18.15
CA ASP A 170 -0.06 22.98 -17.42
C ASP A 170 0.18 22.48 -16.00
N GLU A 171 -0.54 21.43 -15.58
CA GLU A 171 -0.53 20.95 -14.19
C GLU A 171 -0.09 19.49 -14.09
N LEU A 172 0.93 19.26 -13.28
CA LEU A 172 1.53 17.96 -13.00
C LEU A 172 1.48 17.69 -11.50
N ILE A 173 1.33 16.43 -11.13
CA ILE A 173 1.45 16.00 -9.74
C ILE A 173 2.70 15.14 -9.61
N PHE A 174 3.56 15.49 -8.66
CA PHE A 174 4.77 14.75 -8.33
C PHE A 174 4.81 14.38 -6.86
N ASN A 175 5.31 13.18 -6.60
CA ASN A 175 5.63 12.74 -5.25
C ASN A 175 7.08 13.15 -4.94
N MET A 176 7.29 14.03 -3.95
CA MET A 176 8.60 14.56 -3.59
C MET A 176 8.66 15.03 -2.15
N THR A 177 9.88 15.21 -1.62
CA THR A 177 10.09 15.80 -0.30
C THR A 177 9.84 17.32 -0.31
N ALA A 178 9.71 17.92 0.87
CA ALA A 178 9.52 19.36 1.00
C ALA A 178 10.71 20.15 0.41
N ASP A 179 11.94 19.67 0.63
CA ASP A 179 13.16 20.31 0.13
C ASP A 179 13.21 20.31 -1.40
N ILE A 180 12.85 19.20 -2.03
CA ILE A 180 12.75 19.12 -3.50
C ILE A 180 11.67 20.06 -4.01
N ALA A 181 10.54 20.19 -3.31
CA ALA A 181 9.48 21.12 -3.68
C ALA A 181 9.95 22.59 -3.65
N GLU A 182 10.77 22.97 -2.66
CA GLU A 182 11.40 24.30 -2.61
C GLU A 182 12.38 24.53 -3.78
N GLU A 183 13.17 23.51 -4.15
CA GLU A 183 14.06 23.60 -5.30
C GLU A 183 13.27 23.73 -6.62
N PHE A 184 12.14 23.04 -6.74
CA PHE A 184 11.27 23.14 -7.92
C PHE A 184 10.66 24.54 -8.08
N ARG A 185 10.33 25.24 -6.99
CA ARG A 185 9.83 26.63 -7.04
C ARG A 185 10.82 27.61 -7.67
N LYS A 186 12.13 27.29 -7.62
CA LYS A 186 13.20 28.15 -8.19
C LYS A 186 13.39 27.93 -9.69
N LEU A 187 12.76 26.92 -10.29
CA LEU A 187 12.93 26.62 -11.70
C LEU A 187 12.16 27.64 -12.56
N PRO A 188 12.78 28.20 -13.64
CA PRO A 188 12.23 29.32 -14.39
C PRO A 188 10.92 29.02 -15.13
N PHE A 189 10.65 27.75 -15.40
CA PHE A 189 9.43 27.30 -16.07
C PHE A 189 8.32 26.85 -15.09
N VAL A 190 8.56 26.89 -13.78
CA VAL A 190 7.59 26.53 -12.73
C VAL A 190 6.90 27.79 -12.24
N THR A 191 5.58 27.82 -12.32
CA THR A 191 4.76 28.96 -11.88
C THR A 191 4.32 28.82 -10.43
N SER A 192 4.02 27.61 -10.00
CA SER A 192 3.66 27.33 -8.61
C SER A 192 3.93 25.88 -8.23
N VAL A 193 4.22 25.66 -6.95
CA VAL A 193 4.32 24.33 -6.33
C VAL A 193 3.49 24.38 -5.05
N THR A 194 2.41 23.61 -5.02
CA THR A 194 1.47 23.57 -3.88
C THR A 194 1.33 22.13 -3.40
N ARG A 195 1.39 21.91 -2.09
CA ARG A 195 1.12 20.59 -1.52
C ARG A 195 -0.34 20.20 -1.79
N ARG A 196 -0.55 18.99 -2.31
CA ARG A 196 -1.90 18.47 -2.53
C ARG A 196 -2.47 17.99 -1.20
N ILE A 197 -3.43 18.71 -0.68
CA ILE A 197 -4.17 18.37 0.53
C ILE A 197 -5.62 18.11 0.12
N ALA A 198 -6.20 17.01 0.55
CA ALA A 198 -7.61 16.73 0.32
C ALA A 198 -8.48 17.76 1.05
N ALA A 199 -9.50 18.28 0.39
CA ALA A 199 -10.44 19.17 1.03
C ALA A 199 -11.16 18.45 2.18
N PRO A 200 -11.56 19.16 3.24
CA PRO A 200 -12.36 18.59 4.30
C PRO A 200 -13.63 17.91 3.76
N GLY A 201 -13.91 16.70 4.21
CA GLY A 201 -15.06 15.91 3.74
C GLY A 201 -14.88 15.21 2.39
N THR A 202 -13.69 15.30 1.77
CA THR A 202 -13.38 14.48 0.58
C THR A 202 -13.41 13.02 0.97
N GLU A 203 -14.29 12.23 0.34
CA GLU A 203 -14.24 10.78 0.47
C GLU A 203 -12.92 10.27 -0.10
N VAL A 204 -12.21 9.48 0.68
CA VAL A 204 -11.04 8.75 0.18
C VAL A 204 -11.57 7.66 -0.72
N SER A 205 -11.30 7.75 -2.04
CA SER A 205 -11.60 6.65 -2.94
C SER A 205 -10.79 5.43 -2.48
N GLU A 206 -11.44 4.29 -2.39
CA GLU A 206 -10.80 3.05 -1.95
C GLU A 206 -9.90 2.41 -3.03
N ASP A 207 -9.58 3.15 -4.06
CA ASP A 207 -8.61 2.78 -5.09
C ASP A 207 -7.19 2.96 -4.54
N ILE A 208 -6.81 2.03 -3.65
CA ILE A 208 -5.45 1.85 -3.18
C ILE A 208 -4.93 0.49 -3.64
#